data_9a54ce8009043bc7f5930ccf9a247e58
#
_entry.id   9a54ce8009043bc7f5930ccf9a247e58
#
_cell.length_a   1.000
_cell.length_b   1.000
_cell.length_c   1.000
_cell.angle_alpha   90.00
_cell.angle_beta   90.00
_cell.angle_gamma   90.00
#
_symmetry.space_group_name_H-M   'P 1'
#
loop_
_entity.id
_entity.type
_entity.pdbx_description
1 polymer ?
#
loop_
_entity_poly.entity_id
_entity_poly.type
_entity_poly.pdbx_seq_one_letter_code
_entity_poly.pdbx_strand_id
1 'polypeptide(L)'
;TLLLFPIICVAALIAYYNKSPKKFTSSIVLLIAILASIVIIFNKPIQNRYNEALNDLNSYTNANSVTSLGARLAMYEIGLNIFIKSPFSFRSAESRAENMNLLVAEHNRLRGALEFSNVHLHNEIIEAGSLKGLMGIISILFLYFSLFYTAYKRRALGLLILTLGIVGIGLSDVIIWARSIPIIVISAIVLLLVINNRNNTINQE
;
A
#
# COMPACT_ATOMS: atom_id res chain seq x y z
N THR A 1 0.53 -3.95 6.12
CA THR A 1 -0.96 -3.80 6.08
C THR A 1 -1.59 -3.70 7.48
N LEU A 2 -1.21 -4.57 8.43
CA LEU A 2 -1.79 -4.55 9.80
C LEU A 2 -1.60 -3.20 10.54
N LEU A 3 -0.47 -2.51 10.33
CA LEU A 3 -0.18 -1.21 10.95
C LEU A 3 -1.06 -0.07 10.40
N LEU A 4 -1.68 -0.25 9.24
CA LEU A 4 -2.57 0.74 8.64
C LEU A 4 -3.93 0.80 9.33
N PHE A 5 -4.41 -0.32 9.84
CA PHE A 5 -5.72 -0.39 10.49
C PHE A 5 -5.85 0.60 11.66
N PRO A 6 -4.91 0.67 12.62
CA PRO A 6 -4.95 1.68 13.67
C PRO A 6 -4.94 3.12 13.14
N ILE A 7 -4.13 3.40 12.12
CA ILE A 7 -4.04 4.74 11.52
C ILE A 7 -5.37 5.14 10.89
N ILE A 8 -6.00 4.24 10.14
CA ILE A 8 -7.32 4.45 9.55
C ILE A 8 -8.38 4.67 10.63
N CYS A 9 -8.37 3.87 11.70
CA CYS A 9 -9.28 4.04 12.83
C CYS A 9 -9.13 5.41 13.50
N VAL A 10 -7.90 5.85 13.77
CA VAL A 10 -7.63 7.18 14.35
C VAL A 10 -8.11 8.28 13.41
N ALA A 11 -7.82 8.21 12.13
CA ALA A 11 -8.28 9.17 11.13
C ALA A 11 -9.82 9.25 11.09
N ALA A 12 -10.50 8.10 11.14
CA ALA A 12 -11.95 8.03 11.20
C ALA A 12 -12.50 8.65 12.49
N LEU A 13 -11.89 8.38 13.64
CA LEU A 13 -12.30 8.96 14.93
C LEU A 13 -12.12 10.47 14.97
N ILE A 14 -11.00 10.99 14.47
CA ILE A 14 -10.75 12.43 14.34
C ILE A 14 -11.87 13.08 13.50
N ALA A 15 -12.15 12.53 12.34
CA ALA A 15 -13.12 13.10 11.42
C ALA A 15 -14.57 13.03 11.95
N TYR A 16 -14.90 11.96 12.70
CA TYR A 16 -16.27 11.77 13.23
C TYR A 16 -16.52 12.56 14.52
N TYR A 17 -15.54 12.66 15.42
CA TYR A 17 -15.70 13.25 16.74
C TYR A 17 -15.03 14.61 16.94
N ASN A 18 -14.63 15.31 15.85
CA ASN A 18 -13.94 16.61 15.93
C ASN A 18 -14.66 17.67 16.76
N LYS A 19 -16.00 17.60 16.86
CA LYS A 19 -16.85 18.50 17.65
C LYS A 19 -17.20 17.97 19.04
N SER A 20 -16.72 16.81 19.43
CA SER A 20 -17.09 16.14 20.69
C SER A 20 -15.87 15.55 21.39
N PRO A 21 -15.02 16.38 22.03
CA PRO A 21 -13.73 15.94 22.58
C PRO A 21 -13.88 14.80 23.59
N LYS A 22 -14.91 14.79 24.43
CA LYS A 22 -15.16 13.69 25.39
C LYS A 22 -15.40 12.35 24.69
N LYS A 23 -16.22 12.33 23.60
CA LYS A 23 -16.48 11.12 22.82
C LYS A 23 -15.22 10.67 22.07
N PHE A 24 -14.46 11.63 21.52
CA PHE A 24 -13.18 11.34 20.88
C PHE A 24 -12.21 10.65 21.84
N THR A 25 -11.97 11.24 23.02
CA THR A 25 -11.09 10.67 24.04
C THR A 25 -11.53 9.27 24.47
N SER A 26 -12.83 9.09 24.75
CA SER A 26 -13.37 7.78 25.13
C SER A 26 -13.17 6.74 24.02
N SER A 27 -13.36 7.10 22.75
CA SER A 27 -13.16 6.20 21.61
C SER A 27 -11.70 5.86 21.38
N ILE A 28 -10.78 6.80 21.60
CA ILE A 28 -9.33 6.55 21.53
C ILE A 28 -8.91 5.59 22.65
N VAL A 29 -9.36 5.80 23.88
CA VAL A 29 -9.07 4.90 24.99
C VAL A 29 -9.58 3.48 24.69
N LEU A 30 -10.81 3.35 24.17
CA LEU A 30 -11.35 2.07 23.75
C LEU A 30 -10.50 1.41 22.63
N LEU A 31 -10.11 2.18 21.61
CA LEU A 31 -9.25 1.68 20.54
C LEU A 31 -7.91 1.18 21.08
N ILE A 32 -7.27 1.93 21.98
CA ILE A 32 -6.02 1.53 22.63
C ILE A 32 -6.23 0.24 23.44
N ALA A 33 -7.32 0.13 24.20
CA ALA A 33 -7.62 -1.06 24.97
C ALA A 33 -7.82 -2.29 24.08
N ILE A 34 -8.52 -2.16 22.95
CA ILE A 34 -8.69 -3.23 21.96
C ILE A 34 -7.34 -3.64 21.37
N LEU A 35 -6.50 -2.68 20.94
CA LEU A 35 -5.19 -2.96 20.37
C LEU A 35 -4.27 -3.63 21.40
N ALA A 36 -4.26 -3.18 22.64
CA ALA A 36 -3.52 -3.80 23.73
C ALA A 36 -3.99 -5.25 23.98
N SER A 37 -5.30 -5.48 23.99
CA SER A 37 -5.87 -6.83 24.13
C SER A 37 -5.43 -7.75 22.99
N ILE A 38 -5.43 -7.26 21.74
CA ILE A 38 -4.94 -8.02 20.58
C ILE A 38 -3.46 -8.38 20.76
N VAL A 39 -2.62 -7.41 21.18
CA VAL A 39 -1.17 -7.67 21.40
C VAL A 39 -0.97 -8.70 22.50
N ILE A 40 -1.74 -8.67 23.59
CA ILE A 40 -1.65 -9.62 24.69
C ILE A 40 -2.06 -11.02 24.23
N ILE A 41 -3.21 -11.13 23.55
CA ILE A 41 -3.77 -12.42 23.10
C ILE A 41 -2.87 -13.06 22.02
N PHE A 42 -2.38 -12.25 21.08
CA PHE A 42 -1.58 -12.71 19.94
C PHE A 42 -0.07 -12.47 20.12
N ASN A 43 0.41 -12.36 21.37
CA ASN A 43 1.82 -12.06 21.64
C ASN A 43 2.78 -13.04 20.94
N LYS A 44 2.56 -14.36 21.06
CA LYS A 44 3.42 -15.36 20.43
C LYS A 44 3.44 -15.27 18.91
N PRO A 45 2.30 -15.24 18.18
CA PRO A 45 2.27 -14.99 16.73
C PRO A 45 2.98 -13.70 16.34
N ILE A 46 2.81 -12.60 17.07
CA ILE A 46 3.44 -11.31 16.78
C ILE A 46 4.96 -11.40 16.94
N GLN A 47 5.44 -11.99 18.04
CA GLN A 47 6.87 -12.20 18.27
C GLN A 47 7.50 -13.09 17.20
N ASN A 48 6.83 -14.19 16.81
CA ASN A 48 7.32 -15.06 15.76
C ASN A 48 7.48 -14.30 14.42
N ARG A 49 6.47 -13.54 14.04
CA ARG A 49 6.52 -12.71 12.81
C ARG A 49 7.59 -11.62 12.87
N TYR A 50 7.81 -11.03 14.04
CA TYR A 50 8.89 -10.06 14.25
C TYR A 50 10.26 -10.72 14.08
N ASN A 51 10.47 -11.87 14.71
CA ASN A 51 11.73 -12.62 14.61
C ASN A 51 11.98 -13.14 13.18
N GLU A 52 10.93 -13.64 12.49
CA GLU A 52 11.01 -14.01 11.08
C GLU A 52 11.46 -12.82 10.22
N ALA A 53 10.86 -11.65 10.42
CA ALA A 53 11.22 -10.44 9.66
C ALA A 53 12.67 -9.99 9.93
N LEU A 54 13.16 -10.09 11.18
CA LEU A 54 14.56 -9.82 11.52
C LEU A 54 15.50 -10.83 10.86
N ASN A 55 15.16 -12.11 10.89
CA ASN A 55 15.96 -13.15 10.25
C ASN A 55 16.00 -12.98 8.74
N ASP A 56 14.87 -12.64 8.11
CA ASP A 56 14.78 -12.34 6.68
C ASP A 56 15.68 -11.15 6.30
N LEU A 57 15.65 -10.08 7.12
CA LEU A 57 16.49 -8.91 6.91
C LEU A 57 17.98 -9.25 7.05
N ASN A 58 18.36 -10.01 8.08
CA ASN A 58 19.72 -10.49 8.25
C ASN A 58 20.16 -11.40 7.09
N SER A 59 19.27 -12.26 6.61
CA SER A 59 19.54 -13.09 5.43
C SER A 59 19.80 -12.24 4.18
N TYR A 60 18.97 -11.21 3.97
CA TYR A 60 19.13 -10.28 2.84
C TYR A 60 20.45 -9.52 2.89
N THR A 61 20.86 -9.02 4.08
CA THR A 61 22.15 -8.36 4.27
C THR A 61 23.34 -9.31 4.05
N ASN A 62 23.14 -10.60 4.29
CA ASN A 62 24.12 -11.67 4.00
C ASN A 62 23.98 -12.25 2.58
N ALA A 63 23.48 -11.45 1.65
CA ALA A 63 23.34 -11.77 0.24
C ALA A 63 22.38 -12.96 -0.10
N ASN A 64 21.46 -13.28 0.80
CA ASN A 64 20.41 -14.28 0.59
C ASN A 64 19.02 -13.62 0.61
N SER A 65 18.42 -13.44 -0.57
CA SER A 65 17.07 -12.89 -0.73
C SER A 65 15.98 -13.97 -0.84
N VAL A 66 16.30 -15.26 -0.69
CA VAL A 66 15.31 -16.35 -0.83
C VAL A 66 14.53 -16.51 0.48
N THR A 67 13.86 -15.44 0.89
CA THR A 67 12.96 -15.37 2.04
C THR A 67 11.78 -14.45 1.70
N SER A 68 10.72 -14.46 2.47
CA SER A 68 9.51 -13.68 2.17
C SER A 68 9.77 -12.16 2.08
N LEU A 69 10.49 -11.61 3.05
CA LEU A 69 10.87 -10.19 3.05
C LEU A 69 12.03 -9.92 2.09
N GLY A 70 13.02 -10.83 2.04
CA GLY A 70 14.19 -10.71 1.17
C GLY A 70 13.82 -10.65 -0.30
N ALA A 71 12.88 -11.48 -0.76
CA ALA A 71 12.38 -11.46 -2.13
C ALA A 71 11.71 -10.12 -2.48
N ARG A 72 10.93 -9.53 -1.56
CA ARG A 72 10.32 -8.20 -1.76
C ARG A 72 11.38 -7.10 -1.85
N LEU A 73 12.37 -7.12 -0.97
CA LEU A 73 13.48 -6.14 -1.01
C LEU A 73 14.27 -6.27 -2.32
N ALA A 74 14.53 -7.50 -2.77
CA ALA A 74 15.17 -7.76 -4.05
C ALA A 74 14.33 -7.24 -5.24
N MET A 75 13.00 -7.47 -5.22
CA MET A 75 12.10 -6.90 -6.24
C MET A 75 12.11 -5.37 -6.24
N TYR A 76 12.15 -4.73 -5.07
CA TYR A 76 12.21 -3.27 -4.97
C TYR A 76 13.52 -2.74 -5.52
N GLU A 77 14.63 -3.37 -5.19
CA GLU A 77 15.94 -3.00 -5.72
C GLU A 77 16.00 -3.14 -7.24
N ILE A 78 15.52 -4.27 -7.78
CA ILE A 78 15.46 -4.51 -9.22
C ILE A 78 14.55 -3.49 -9.90
N GLY A 79 13.35 -3.28 -9.39
CA GLY A 79 12.40 -2.32 -9.96
C GLY A 79 12.95 -0.89 -10.00
N LEU A 80 13.64 -0.46 -8.94
CA LEU A 80 14.32 0.83 -8.89
C LEU A 80 15.48 0.90 -9.89
N ASN A 81 16.30 -0.15 -10.01
CA ASN A 81 17.38 -0.19 -10.99
C ASN A 81 16.86 -0.10 -12.43
N ILE A 82 15.80 -0.83 -12.76
CA ILE A 82 15.15 -0.76 -14.07
C ILE A 82 14.62 0.66 -14.34
N PHE A 83 14.01 1.30 -13.36
CA PHE A 83 13.53 2.68 -13.48
C PHE A 83 14.68 3.66 -13.68
N ILE A 84 15.72 3.62 -12.85
CA ILE A 84 16.86 4.55 -12.90
C ILE A 84 17.62 4.44 -14.21
N LYS A 85 17.84 3.22 -14.73
CA LYS A 85 18.51 2.99 -16.02
C LYS A 85 17.76 3.62 -17.21
N SER A 86 16.45 3.75 -17.14
CA SER A 86 15.65 4.31 -18.24
C SER A 86 14.33 4.90 -17.73
N PRO A 87 14.37 6.08 -17.11
CA PRO A 87 13.23 6.68 -16.39
C PRO A 87 12.08 7.12 -17.31
N PHE A 88 12.31 7.29 -18.61
CA PHE A 88 11.31 7.71 -19.58
C PHE A 88 10.80 6.59 -20.48
N SER A 89 11.22 5.34 -20.23
CA SER A 89 10.85 4.19 -21.07
C SER A 89 9.53 3.58 -20.64
N PHE A 90 8.79 3.07 -21.63
CA PHE A 90 7.65 2.19 -21.45
C PHE A 90 8.09 0.76 -21.73
N ARG A 91 7.75 -0.16 -20.84
CA ARG A 91 8.11 -1.58 -20.93
C ARG A 91 6.88 -2.46 -20.79
N SER A 92 6.94 -3.62 -21.47
CA SER A 92 5.99 -4.71 -21.19
C SER A 92 6.43 -5.50 -19.93
N ALA A 93 5.54 -6.33 -19.42
CA ALA A 93 5.87 -7.22 -18.30
C ALA A 93 6.97 -8.22 -18.66
N GLU A 94 6.98 -8.70 -19.90
CA GLU A 94 7.98 -9.62 -20.45
C GLU A 94 9.36 -8.95 -20.48
N SER A 95 9.44 -7.72 -21.02
CA SER A 95 10.71 -6.97 -21.06
C SER A 95 11.23 -6.66 -19.66
N ARG A 96 10.33 -6.41 -18.68
CA ARG A 96 10.74 -6.26 -17.29
C ARG A 96 11.30 -7.57 -16.73
N ALA A 97 10.62 -8.70 -16.97
CA ALA A 97 11.09 -10.01 -16.51
C ALA A 97 12.47 -10.37 -17.09
N GLU A 98 12.72 -10.05 -18.35
CA GLU A 98 14.03 -10.21 -18.99
C GLU A 98 15.10 -9.35 -18.29
N ASN A 99 14.82 -8.08 -18.03
CA ASN A 99 15.74 -7.21 -17.28
C ASN A 99 15.98 -7.71 -15.84
N MET A 100 14.98 -8.30 -15.19
CA MET A 100 15.14 -8.93 -13.88
C MET A 100 16.11 -10.11 -13.95
N ASN A 101 15.97 -10.99 -14.96
CA ASN A 101 16.88 -12.12 -15.17
C ASN A 101 18.32 -11.65 -15.39
N LEU A 102 18.54 -10.60 -16.19
CA LEU A 102 19.87 -10.03 -16.42
C LEU A 102 20.48 -9.48 -15.14
N LEU A 103 19.71 -8.71 -14.36
CA LEU A 103 20.20 -8.15 -13.09
C LEU A 103 20.51 -9.22 -12.04
N VAL A 104 19.75 -10.32 -12.01
CA VAL A 104 20.04 -11.43 -11.10
C VAL A 104 21.26 -12.22 -11.56
N ALA A 105 21.50 -12.36 -12.87
CA ALA A 105 22.72 -12.98 -13.39
C ALA A 105 23.98 -12.19 -12.99
N GLU A 106 23.88 -10.85 -12.95
CA GLU A 106 24.95 -9.97 -12.47
C GLU A 106 25.07 -9.99 -10.93
N HIS A 107 23.93 -10.10 -10.23
CA HIS A 107 23.84 -9.97 -8.77
C HIS A 107 23.02 -11.12 -8.16
N ASN A 108 23.64 -12.28 -7.98
CA ASN A 108 22.97 -13.50 -7.48
C ASN A 108 22.24 -13.31 -6.12
N ARG A 109 22.62 -12.31 -5.33
CA ARG A 109 21.93 -11.94 -4.08
C ARG A 109 20.47 -11.54 -4.28
N LEU A 110 20.08 -11.17 -5.51
CA LEU A 110 18.71 -10.77 -5.86
C LEU A 110 17.84 -11.93 -6.35
N ARG A 111 18.34 -13.17 -6.27
CA ARG A 111 17.69 -14.36 -6.83
C ARG A 111 16.28 -14.59 -6.34
N GLY A 112 15.97 -14.22 -5.09
CA GLY A 112 14.62 -14.36 -4.52
C GLY A 112 13.54 -13.62 -5.31
N ALA A 113 13.89 -12.56 -6.04
CA ALA A 113 12.94 -11.83 -6.88
C ALA A 113 12.45 -12.65 -8.09
N LEU A 114 13.20 -13.64 -8.57
CA LEU A 114 12.83 -14.43 -9.75
C LEU A 114 11.59 -15.30 -9.54
N GLU A 115 11.32 -15.72 -8.31
CA GLU A 115 10.10 -16.46 -7.98
C GLU A 115 8.82 -15.65 -8.31
N PHE A 116 8.95 -14.33 -8.41
CA PHE A 116 7.86 -13.39 -8.66
C PHE A 116 8.01 -12.65 -10.00
N SER A 117 8.91 -13.07 -10.89
CA SER A 117 9.20 -12.38 -12.16
C SER A 117 7.96 -12.20 -13.04
N ASN A 118 7.02 -13.13 -13.00
CA ASN A 118 5.77 -13.13 -13.76
C ASN A 118 4.59 -12.47 -13.00
N VAL A 119 4.85 -11.91 -11.84
CA VAL A 119 3.86 -11.25 -10.99
C VAL A 119 4.24 -9.76 -10.88
N HIS A 120 3.62 -9.02 -10.01
CA HIS A 120 3.93 -7.63 -9.71
C HIS A 120 5.01 -7.50 -8.62
N LEU A 121 5.62 -6.31 -8.52
CA LEU A 121 6.74 -6.05 -7.60
C LEU A 121 6.31 -5.73 -6.16
N HIS A 122 5.07 -6.02 -5.77
CA HIS A 122 4.52 -5.78 -4.42
C HIS A 122 4.72 -4.34 -3.88
N ASN A 123 4.74 -3.35 -4.77
CA ASN A 123 4.71 -1.93 -4.46
C ASN A 123 4.21 -1.17 -5.68
N GLU A 124 3.12 -0.43 -5.54
CA GLU A 124 2.44 0.25 -6.65
C GLU A 124 3.34 1.26 -7.37
N ILE A 125 4.13 2.03 -6.63
CA ILE A 125 5.00 3.08 -7.19
C ILE A 125 6.17 2.44 -7.94
N ILE A 126 6.79 1.41 -7.36
CA ILE A 126 7.90 0.68 -7.99
C ILE A 126 7.43 -0.08 -9.22
N GLU A 127 6.24 -0.71 -9.15
CA GLU A 127 5.60 -1.37 -10.29
C GLU A 127 5.39 -0.39 -11.43
N ALA A 128 4.75 0.75 -11.15
CA ALA A 128 4.49 1.79 -12.15
C ALA A 128 5.78 2.35 -12.74
N GLY A 129 6.79 2.61 -11.90
CA GLY A 129 8.10 3.10 -12.34
C GLY A 129 8.85 2.10 -13.21
N SER A 130 8.83 0.82 -12.87
CA SER A 130 9.51 -0.23 -13.63
C SER A 130 8.89 -0.49 -15.00
N LEU A 131 7.57 -0.30 -15.15
CA LEU A 131 6.83 -0.54 -16.40
C LEU A 131 6.63 0.72 -17.24
N LYS A 132 6.32 1.86 -16.61
CA LYS A 132 5.91 3.09 -17.29
C LYS A 132 6.82 4.28 -17.00
N GLY A 133 7.95 4.04 -16.32
CA GLY A 133 8.91 5.08 -15.99
C GLY A 133 8.29 6.19 -15.14
N LEU A 134 8.81 7.39 -15.31
CA LEU A 134 8.37 8.59 -14.58
C LEU A 134 6.87 8.89 -14.79
N MET A 135 6.34 8.66 -15.99
CA MET A 135 4.92 8.86 -16.28
C MET A 135 4.03 7.92 -15.45
N GLY A 136 4.46 6.68 -15.22
CA GLY A 136 3.76 5.75 -14.33
C GLY A 136 3.70 6.26 -12.91
N ILE A 137 4.84 6.70 -12.37
CA ILE A 137 4.92 7.26 -11.01
C ILE A 137 4.04 8.49 -10.86
N ILE A 138 4.13 9.44 -11.80
CA ILE A 138 3.32 10.66 -11.80
C ILE A 138 1.83 10.31 -11.84
N SER A 139 1.42 9.34 -12.67
CA SER A 139 0.01 8.93 -12.78
C SER A 139 -0.53 8.37 -11.47
N ILE A 140 0.22 7.52 -10.77
CA ILE A 140 -0.16 6.96 -9.47
C ILE A 140 -0.24 8.06 -8.40
N LEU A 141 0.76 8.92 -8.31
CA LEU A 141 0.77 10.02 -7.35
C LEU A 141 -0.37 11.02 -7.63
N PHE A 142 -0.65 11.31 -8.90
CA PHE A 142 -1.77 12.16 -9.30
C PHE A 142 -3.12 11.54 -8.92
N LEU A 143 -3.28 10.22 -9.11
CA LEU A 143 -4.48 9.51 -8.68
C LEU A 143 -4.66 9.62 -7.15
N TYR A 144 -3.64 9.34 -6.37
CA TYR A 144 -3.69 9.44 -4.92
C TYR A 144 -4.03 10.86 -4.46
N PHE A 145 -3.35 11.86 -5.03
CA PHE A 145 -3.62 13.27 -4.76
C PHE A 145 -5.07 13.65 -5.10
N SER A 146 -5.57 13.23 -6.26
CA SER A 146 -6.93 13.52 -6.71
C SER A 146 -7.99 12.91 -5.78
N LEU A 147 -7.76 11.70 -5.29
CA LEU A 147 -8.65 11.06 -4.30
C LEU A 147 -8.64 11.80 -2.96
N PHE A 148 -7.46 12.17 -2.44
CA PHE A 148 -7.34 12.97 -1.22
C PHE A 148 -7.98 14.35 -1.37
N TYR A 149 -7.71 15.04 -2.46
CA TYR A 149 -8.29 16.34 -2.75
C TYR A 149 -9.82 16.28 -2.84
N THR A 150 -10.35 15.27 -3.53
CA THR A 150 -11.80 15.06 -3.63
C THR A 150 -12.42 14.75 -2.29
N ALA A 151 -11.80 13.87 -1.49
CA ALA A 151 -12.26 13.54 -0.14
C ALA A 151 -12.28 14.79 0.76
N TYR A 152 -11.22 15.59 0.73
CA TYR A 152 -11.12 16.84 1.48
C TYR A 152 -12.15 17.85 1.03
N LYS A 153 -12.22 18.18 -0.26
CA LYS A 153 -13.14 19.20 -0.82
C LYS A 153 -14.60 18.85 -0.58
N ARG A 154 -14.96 17.58 -0.70
CA ARG A 154 -16.35 17.10 -0.50
C ARG A 154 -16.66 16.70 0.95
N ARG A 155 -15.71 16.83 1.87
CA ARG A 155 -15.81 16.36 3.26
C ARG A 155 -16.30 14.90 3.34
N ALA A 156 -15.86 14.08 2.38
CA ALA A 156 -16.28 12.70 2.22
C ALA A 156 -15.39 11.76 3.05
N LEU A 157 -15.73 11.56 4.32
CA LEU A 157 -14.94 10.75 5.25
C LEU A 157 -14.74 9.32 4.74
N GLY A 158 -15.78 8.68 4.20
CA GLY A 158 -15.67 7.33 3.64
C GLY A 158 -14.64 7.25 2.51
N LEU A 159 -14.60 8.26 1.62
CA LEU A 159 -13.60 8.34 0.56
C LEU A 159 -12.19 8.57 1.12
N LEU A 160 -12.04 9.37 2.18
CA LEU A 160 -10.74 9.57 2.85
C LEU A 160 -10.21 8.25 3.41
N ILE A 161 -11.05 7.50 4.13
CA ILE A 161 -10.70 6.20 4.71
C ILE A 161 -10.30 5.20 3.61
N LEU A 162 -11.10 5.12 2.54
CA LEU A 162 -10.79 4.26 1.39
C LEU A 162 -9.45 4.65 0.75
N THR A 163 -9.20 5.95 0.55
CA THR A 163 -7.95 6.46 -0.04
C THR A 163 -6.73 6.11 0.82
N LEU A 164 -6.83 6.29 2.15
CA LEU A 164 -5.77 5.86 3.07
C LEU A 164 -5.50 4.35 2.96
N GLY A 165 -6.57 3.55 2.84
CA GLY A 165 -6.46 2.11 2.61
C GLY A 165 -5.74 1.77 1.30
N ILE A 166 -6.14 2.42 0.19
CA ILE A 166 -5.53 2.21 -1.14
C ILE A 166 -4.04 2.56 -1.10
N VAL A 167 -3.69 3.76 -0.62
CA VAL A 167 -2.29 4.18 -0.52
C VAL A 167 -1.48 3.24 0.36
N GLY A 168 -2.02 2.89 1.51
CA GLY A 168 -1.30 2.04 2.44
C GLY A 168 -1.10 0.61 1.96
N ILE A 169 -2.08 0.01 1.27
CA ILE A 169 -1.90 -1.29 0.63
C ILE A 169 -0.94 -1.15 -0.55
N GLY A 170 -1.05 -0.09 -1.37
CA GLY A 170 -0.18 0.17 -2.51
C GLY A 170 1.31 0.29 -2.16
N LEU A 171 1.66 0.62 -0.90
CA LEU A 171 3.05 0.59 -0.41
C LEU A 171 3.58 -0.84 -0.18
N SER A 172 2.72 -1.84 -0.03
CA SER A 172 3.10 -3.23 0.28
C SER A 172 2.59 -4.25 -0.72
N ASP A 173 1.79 -3.82 -1.68
CA ASP A 173 1.23 -4.65 -2.74
C ASP A 173 0.78 -3.78 -3.92
N VAL A 174 0.20 -4.38 -4.97
CA VAL A 174 -0.28 -3.69 -6.17
C VAL A 174 -1.79 -3.83 -6.28
N ILE A 175 -2.52 -2.72 -6.22
CA ILE A 175 -3.97 -2.67 -6.26
C ILE A 175 -4.47 -2.35 -7.67
N ILE A 176 -3.91 -1.32 -8.29
CA ILE A 176 -4.43 -0.73 -9.52
C ILE A 176 -4.13 -1.61 -10.73
N TRP A 177 -3.08 -2.42 -10.68
CA TRP A 177 -2.69 -3.34 -11.76
C TRP A 177 -3.20 -4.77 -11.56
N ALA A 178 -3.81 -5.08 -10.40
CA ALA A 178 -4.36 -6.41 -10.10
C ALA A 178 -5.70 -6.62 -10.82
N ARG A 179 -5.88 -7.74 -11.51
CA ARG A 179 -6.98 -8.02 -12.46
C ARG A 179 -8.37 -7.54 -12.05
N SER A 180 -8.85 -7.91 -10.87
CA SER A 180 -10.24 -7.63 -10.44
C SER A 180 -10.36 -6.50 -9.41
N ILE A 181 -9.28 -6.16 -8.74
CA ILE A 181 -9.28 -5.19 -7.63
C ILE A 181 -9.63 -3.77 -8.10
N PRO A 182 -9.14 -3.27 -9.25
CA PRO A 182 -9.50 -1.93 -9.73
C PRO A 182 -11.00 -1.72 -9.89
N ILE A 183 -11.73 -2.73 -10.37
CA ILE A 183 -13.18 -2.66 -10.55
C ILE A 183 -13.87 -2.46 -9.20
N ILE A 184 -13.47 -3.23 -8.18
CA ILE A 184 -14.01 -3.12 -6.82
C ILE A 184 -13.70 -1.75 -6.23
N VAL A 185 -12.47 -1.27 -6.39
CA VAL A 185 -12.02 0.05 -5.88
C VAL A 185 -12.80 1.17 -6.54
N ILE A 186 -12.94 1.16 -7.89
CA ILE A 186 -13.70 2.17 -8.62
C ILE A 186 -15.16 2.16 -8.20
N SER A 187 -15.78 0.98 -8.08
CA SER A 187 -17.16 0.83 -7.62
C SER A 187 -17.36 1.39 -6.22
N ALA A 188 -16.42 1.14 -5.30
CA ALA A 188 -16.46 1.68 -3.96
C ALA A 188 -16.31 3.21 -3.93
N ILE A 189 -15.41 3.78 -4.76
CA ILE A 189 -15.24 5.23 -4.90
C ILE A 189 -16.55 5.87 -5.38
N VAL A 190 -17.15 5.35 -6.44
CA VAL A 190 -18.42 5.86 -7.01
C VAL A 190 -19.52 5.81 -5.96
N LEU A 191 -19.70 4.66 -5.30
CA LEU A 191 -20.71 4.48 -4.25
C LEU A 191 -20.56 5.50 -3.11
N LEU A 192 -19.33 5.69 -2.61
CA LEU A 192 -19.06 6.63 -1.53
C LEU A 192 -19.31 8.09 -1.95
N LEU A 193 -19.05 8.44 -3.21
CA LEU A 193 -19.35 9.77 -3.74
C LEU A 193 -20.85 10.01 -3.86
N VAL A 194 -21.62 9.01 -4.31
CA VAL A 194 -23.09 9.08 -4.40
C VAL A 194 -23.72 9.23 -3.02
N ILE A 195 -23.30 8.41 -2.05
CA ILE A 195 -23.78 8.49 -0.66
C ILE A 195 -23.48 9.87 -0.06
N ASN A 196 -22.26 10.36 -0.26
CA ASN A 196 -21.86 11.66 0.27
C ASN A 196 -22.68 12.82 -0.33
N ASN A 197 -22.95 12.78 -1.63
CA ASN A 197 -23.79 13.79 -2.28
C ASN A 197 -25.22 13.77 -1.72
N ARG A 198 -25.83 12.58 -1.56
CA ARG A 198 -27.18 12.44 -0.99
C ARG A 198 -27.28 13.01 0.42
N ASN A 199 -26.29 12.72 1.27
CA ASN A 199 -26.28 13.23 2.65
C ASN A 199 -26.15 14.75 2.69
N ASN A 200 -25.40 15.36 1.76
CA ASN A 200 -25.26 16.81 1.69
C ASN A 200 -26.56 17.49 1.23
N THR A 201 -27.35 16.86 0.36
CA THR A 201 -28.64 17.38 -0.10
C THR A 201 -29.68 17.37 1.05
N ILE A 202 -29.78 16.24 1.78
CA ILE A 202 -30.70 16.10 2.93
C ILE A 202 -30.40 17.10 4.04
N ASN A 203 -29.15 17.48 4.26
CA ASN A 203 -28.76 18.44 5.29
C ASN A 203 -28.95 19.92 4.88
N GLN A 204 -29.37 20.19 3.65
CA GLN A 204 -29.69 21.56 3.14
C GLN A 204 -31.17 21.82 3.08
N GLU A 205 -32.03 20.81 3.21
CA GLU A 205 -33.48 20.93 3.40
C GLU A 205 -33.81 21.01 4.91
#